data_96a77db5b733c39b368e7637ab8de3db
#
_entry.id   96a77db5b733c39b368e7637ab8de3db
#
_cell.length_a   1.000
_cell.length_b   1.000
_cell.length_c   1.000
_cell.angle_alpha   90.00
_cell.angle_beta   90.00
_cell.angle_gamma   90.00
#
_symmetry.space_group_name_H-M   'P 1'
#
loop_
_entity.id
_entity.type
_entity.pdbx_description
1 polymer ?
#
loop_
_entity_poly.entity_id
_entity_poly.type
_entity_poly.pdbx_seq_one_letter_code
_entity_poly.pdbx_strand_id
1 'polypeptide(L)'
;KIERISWDGALEWSWSYSSDMYRSHHDVEPLPNGNVLMIAWEYRNASEAAEAGKYPQSDSSRALGTTSVWPDRIIEVKPMGIDNAEIVWQWSFWDHMIQDYDPNKANYGVVAEHPELLDVNFIDSVGGASGGRDWLHCNGIDYNAHLDQIAISCKNTNEIYIIDHSTTTEEAAGHTGGNSGKGGDILYRYGNPESYQRGTSDDQVLFAQHDVQWISAGYPDEGSLMIFNNGNGRDTLYSSVDIITPPINGSVYDISTTEPYGPDNLTWSWDMGTDMYSSAISCSTRLANGNTLITFG
;
A
#
# COMPACT_ATOMS: atom_id res chain seq x y z
N LYS A 1 -7.43 -13.44 -11.78
CA LYS A 1 -6.87 -13.62 -13.11
C LYS A 1 -6.58 -12.27 -13.73
N ILE A 2 -5.39 -12.09 -14.31
CA ILE A 2 -5.03 -10.95 -15.16
C ILE A 2 -4.94 -11.39 -16.63
N GLU A 3 -5.16 -10.43 -17.53
CA GLU A 3 -5.15 -10.66 -18.97
C GLU A 3 -4.50 -9.47 -19.69
N ARG A 4 -3.67 -9.76 -20.68
CA ARG A 4 -3.23 -8.79 -21.66
C ARG A 4 -3.99 -9.04 -22.95
N ILE A 5 -4.71 -8.03 -23.39
CA ILE A 5 -5.58 -8.06 -24.56
C ILE A 5 -5.09 -6.99 -25.54
N SER A 6 -4.91 -7.37 -26.81
CA SER A 6 -4.56 -6.42 -27.87
C SER A 6 -5.72 -5.46 -28.20
N TRP A 7 -5.44 -4.38 -28.91
CA TRP A 7 -6.45 -3.38 -29.30
C TRP A 7 -7.57 -3.93 -30.18
N ASP A 8 -7.35 -5.03 -30.91
CA ASP A 8 -8.35 -5.74 -31.71
C ASP A 8 -9.10 -6.82 -30.91
N GLY A 9 -8.85 -6.92 -29.60
CA GLY A 9 -9.56 -7.82 -28.68
C GLY A 9 -8.98 -9.23 -28.59
N ALA A 10 -7.81 -9.50 -29.19
CA ALA A 10 -7.18 -10.82 -29.08
C ALA A 10 -6.48 -10.98 -27.72
N LEU A 11 -6.69 -12.14 -27.08
CA LEU A 11 -5.96 -12.50 -25.86
C LEU A 11 -4.50 -12.79 -26.19
N GLU A 12 -3.59 -11.98 -25.67
CA GLU A 12 -2.14 -12.15 -25.82
C GLU A 12 -1.51 -12.95 -24.68
N TRP A 13 -2.02 -12.78 -23.46
CA TRP A 13 -1.55 -13.48 -22.28
C TRP A 13 -2.60 -13.46 -21.19
N SER A 14 -2.65 -14.52 -20.38
CA SER A 14 -3.46 -14.54 -19.16
C SER A 14 -2.84 -15.42 -18.10
N TRP A 15 -2.95 -14.99 -16.84
CA TRP A 15 -2.45 -15.77 -15.72
C TRP A 15 -3.31 -15.61 -14.48
N SER A 16 -3.31 -16.66 -13.63
CA SER A 16 -4.03 -16.64 -12.35
C SER A 16 -3.09 -16.96 -11.22
N TYR A 17 -2.98 -16.05 -10.27
CA TYR A 17 -2.26 -16.23 -9.02
C TYR A 17 -3.28 -16.41 -7.89
N SER A 18 -3.65 -17.65 -7.62
CA SER A 18 -4.69 -17.97 -6.63
C SER A 18 -4.57 -19.41 -6.14
N SER A 19 -4.57 -19.57 -4.82
CA SER A 19 -4.61 -20.85 -4.11
C SER A 19 -5.28 -20.63 -2.73
N ASP A 20 -5.23 -21.65 -1.87
CA ASP A 20 -5.66 -21.51 -0.47
C ASP A 20 -4.67 -20.69 0.37
N MET A 21 -3.47 -20.43 -0.14
CA MET A 21 -2.38 -19.75 0.57
C MET A 21 -2.09 -18.34 0.04
N TYR A 22 -2.56 -18.00 -1.14
CA TYR A 22 -2.34 -16.69 -1.77
C TYR A 22 -3.39 -16.37 -2.82
N ARG A 23 -3.62 -15.08 -3.07
CA ARG A 23 -4.55 -14.63 -4.10
C ARG A 23 -4.22 -13.21 -4.55
N SER A 24 -4.12 -12.99 -5.87
CA SER A 24 -4.08 -11.64 -6.43
C SER A 24 -5.42 -10.93 -6.28
N HIS A 25 -5.36 -9.63 -6.02
CA HIS A 25 -6.55 -8.80 -5.87
C HIS A 25 -6.28 -7.36 -6.29
N HIS A 26 -7.35 -6.58 -6.41
CA HIS A 26 -7.43 -5.16 -6.74
C HIS A 26 -6.64 -4.78 -7.99
N ASP A 27 -5.35 -4.48 -7.92
CA ASP A 27 -4.65 -3.72 -8.92
C ASP A 27 -3.38 -4.39 -9.43
N VAL A 28 -2.94 -3.96 -10.62
CA VAL A 28 -1.73 -4.42 -11.30
C VAL A 28 -1.08 -3.26 -12.04
N GLU A 29 0.25 -3.22 -12.09
CA GLU A 29 1.00 -2.19 -12.80
C GLU A 29 1.94 -2.82 -13.85
N PRO A 30 1.75 -2.51 -15.15
CA PRO A 30 2.65 -2.96 -16.21
C PRO A 30 3.98 -2.23 -16.17
N LEU A 31 5.10 -2.97 -16.16
CA LEU A 31 6.44 -2.41 -16.15
C LEU A 31 7.00 -2.18 -17.56
N PRO A 32 7.92 -1.22 -17.74
CA PRO A 32 8.57 -0.95 -19.03
C PRO A 32 9.32 -2.15 -19.64
N ASN A 33 9.77 -3.10 -18.80
CA ASN A 33 10.44 -4.32 -19.23
C ASN A 33 9.47 -5.41 -19.73
N GLY A 34 8.16 -5.16 -19.68
CA GLY A 34 7.09 -6.07 -20.08
C GLY A 34 6.64 -7.04 -18.98
N ASN A 35 7.21 -6.93 -17.79
CA ASN A 35 6.71 -7.61 -16.59
C ASN A 35 5.49 -6.89 -16.02
N VAL A 36 4.86 -7.46 -15.00
CA VAL A 36 3.68 -6.89 -14.35
C VAL A 36 3.85 -7.01 -12.84
N LEU A 37 3.69 -5.88 -12.14
CA LEU A 37 3.53 -5.89 -10.69
C LEU A 37 2.07 -6.22 -10.33
N MET A 38 1.90 -6.94 -9.24
CA MET A 38 0.57 -7.36 -8.75
C MET A 38 0.51 -7.27 -7.24
N ILE A 39 -0.62 -6.78 -6.74
CA ILE A 39 -0.98 -6.91 -5.32
C ILE A 39 -1.54 -8.32 -5.11
N ALA A 40 -1.10 -8.97 -4.03
CA ALA A 40 -1.63 -10.27 -3.64
C ALA A 40 -1.66 -10.42 -2.12
N TRP A 41 -2.67 -11.12 -1.62
CA TRP A 41 -2.66 -11.64 -0.25
C TRP A 41 -1.77 -12.86 -0.12
N GLU A 42 -1.15 -13.02 1.05
CA GLU A 42 -0.55 -14.27 1.50
C GLU A 42 -1.16 -14.72 2.83
N TYR A 43 -1.37 -16.02 2.99
CA TYR A 43 -1.97 -16.56 4.20
C TYR A 43 -0.92 -16.76 5.29
N ARG A 44 -1.21 -16.23 6.47
CA ARG A 44 -0.48 -16.51 7.71
C ARG A 44 -1.42 -17.10 8.74
N ASN A 45 -1.09 -18.26 9.27
CA ASN A 45 -1.92 -18.92 10.26
C ASN A 45 -1.84 -18.23 11.63
N ALA A 46 -2.73 -18.62 12.55
CA ALA A 46 -2.80 -18.03 13.89
C ALA A 46 -1.50 -18.14 14.71
N SER A 47 -0.72 -19.21 14.49
CA SER A 47 0.56 -19.38 15.19
C SER A 47 1.62 -18.42 14.65
N GLU A 48 1.69 -18.23 13.33
CA GLU A 48 2.57 -17.25 12.70
C GLU A 48 2.22 -15.83 13.12
N ALA A 49 0.92 -15.49 13.16
CA ALA A 49 0.46 -14.19 13.63
C ALA A 49 0.83 -13.93 15.10
N ALA A 50 0.66 -14.93 15.97
CA ALA A 50 1.08 -14.83 17.37
C ALA A 50 2.61 -14.73 17.52
N GLU A 51 3.37 -15.42 16.66
CA GLU A 51 4.84 -15.33 16.65
C GLU A 51 5.32 -13.95 16.19
N ALA A 52 4.60 -13.30 15.28
CA ALA A 52 4.83 -11.92 14.90
C ALA A 52 4.36 -10.89 15.94
N GLY A 53 3.92 -11.30 17.11
CA GLY A 53 3.50 -10.43 18.20
C GLY A 53 2.12 -9.79 18.01
N LYS A 54 1.29 -10.32 17.10
CA LYS A 54 -0.10 -9.87 17.01
C LYS A 54 -0.86 -10.34 18.23
N TYR A 55 -1.49 -9.40 18.95
CA TYR A 55 -2.28 -9.76 20.13
C TYR A 55 -3.60 -10.45 19.77
N PRO A 56 -4.16 -11.27 20.68
CA PRO A 56 -5.42 -11.94 20.45
C PRO A 56 -6.55 -10.93 20.28
N GLN A 57 -7.31 -11.04 19.21
CA GLN A 57 -8.44 -10.15 18.97
C GLN A 57 -9.56 -10.38 20.00
N SER A 58 -10.11 -9.29 20.51
CA SER A 58 -11.18 -9.28 21.52
C SER A 58 -12.58 -9.41 20.91
N ASP A 59 -12.74 -10.16 19.83
CA ASP A 59 -14.09 -10.43 19.30
C ASP A 59 -14.86 -11.35 20.25
N SER A 60 -15.83 -10.78 20.96
CA SER A 60 -16.70 -11.48 21.90
C SER A 60 -17.57 -12.56 21.24
N SER A 61 -17.60 -12.66 19.92
CA SER A 61 -18.33 -13.66 19.14
C SER A 61 -17.47 -14.86 18.71
N ARG A 62 -16.14 -14.81 18.92
CA ARG A 62 -15.20 -15.88 18.60
C ARG A 62 -14.37 -16.25 19.83
N ALA A 63 -14.14 -17.54 20.03
CA ALA A 63 -13.28 -18.03 21.11
C ALA A 63 -11.91 -17.30 21.06
N LEU A 64 -11.46 -16.77 22.19
CA LEU A 64 -10.18 -16.11 22.37
C LEU A 64 -9.05 -16.90 21.69
N GLY A 65 -8.50 -16.35 20.63
CA GLY A 65 -7.38 -16.92 19.90
C GLY A 65 -6.92 -15.92 18.84
N THR A 66 -5.62 -15.85 18.63
CA THR A 66 -5.06 -15.13 17.50
C THR A 66 -5.65 -15.68 16.21
N THR A 67 -6.25 -14.85 15.41
CA THR A 67 -6.82 -15.27 14.12
C THR A 67 -5.74 -15.30 13.04
N SER A 68 -5.94 -16.15 12.02
CA SER A 68 -5.13 -16.06 10.81
C SER A 68 -5.30 -14.69 10.16
N VAL A 69 -4.24 -14.19 9.52
CA VAL A 69 -4.23 -12.93 8.79
C VAL A 69 -3.82 -13.15 7.34
N TRP A 70 -4.23 -12.22 6.48
CA TRP A 70 -3.84 -12.20 5.08
C TRP A 70 -3.13 -10.86 4.81
N PRO A 71 -1.82 -10.75 5.15
CA PRO A 71 -1.03 -9.58 4.77
C PRO A 71 -0.93 -9.47 3.26
N ASP A 72 -0.78 -8.24 2.81
CA ASP A 72 -0.54 -7.92 1.42
C ASP A 72 0.95 -8.11 1.09
N ARG A 73 1.20 -8.51 -0.14
CA ARG A 73 2.52 -8.61 -0.76
C ARG A 73 2.46 -8.08 -2.18
N ILE A 74 3.59 -7.66 -2.70
CA ILE A 74 3.78 -7.29 -4.10
C ILE A 74 4.64 -8.35 -4.78
N ILE A 75 4.23 -8.80 -5.95
CA ILE A 75 5.02 -9.69 -6.79
C ILE A 75 5.22 -9.08 -8.17
N GLU A 76 6.43 -9.21 -8.72
CA GLU A 76 6.69 -8.95 -10.13
C GLU A 76 6.66 -10.26 -10.88
N VAL A 77 5.86 -10.33 -11.93
CA VAL A 77 5.73 -11.49 -12.76
C VAL A 77 6.19 -11.22 -14.19
N LYS A 78 6.98 -12.12 -14.73
CA LYS A 78 7.38 -12.14 -16.13
C LYS A 78 6.42 -13.03 -16.90
N PRO A 79 5.65 -12.48 -17.85
CA PRO A 79 4.80 -13.30 -18.74
C PRO A 79 5.61 -14.34 -19.52
N MET A 80 5.11 -15.57 -19.54
CA MET A 80 5.74 -16.71 -20.21
C MET A 80 4.73 -17.42 -21.12
N GLY A 81 4.96 -17.34 -22.44
CA GLY A 81 3.99 -17.89 -23.39
C GLY A 81 2.64 -17.17 -23.32
N ILE A 82 1.52 -17.91 -23.40
CA ILE A 82 0.17 -17.37 -23.44
C ILE A 82 -0.57 -17.47 -22.09
N ASP A 83 -0.17 -18.39 -21.21
CA ASP A 83 -0.93 -18.75 -20.00
C ASP A 83 -0.05 -19.06 -18.77
N ASN A 84 1.23 -18.71 -18.82
CA ASN A 84 2.17 -18.94 -17.72
C ASN A 84 2.92 -17.67 -17.33
N ALA A 85 3.50 -17.66 -16.12
CA ALA A 85 4.35 -16.59 -15.62
C ALA A 85 5.43 -17.13 -14.67
N GLU A 86 6.53 -16.41 -14.58
CA GLU A 86 7.59 -16.59 -13.59
C GLU A 86 7.56 -15.42 -12.62
N ILE A 87 7.55 -15.68 -11.30
CA ILE A 87 7.75 -14.64 -10.30
C ILE A 87 9.25 -14.34 -10.25
N VAL A 88 9.62 -13.10 -10.59
CA VAL A 88 11.02 -12.68 -10.70
C VAL A 88 11.46 -11.80 -9.54
N TRP A 89 10.53 -11.20 -8.83
CA TRP A 89 10.75 -10.40 -7.63
C TRP A 89 9.51 -10.44 -6.73
N GLN A 90 9.71 -10.25 -5.43
CA GLN A 90 8.62 -10.14 -4.46
C GLN A 90 9.03 -9.36 -3.23
N TRP A 91 8.05 -8.71 -2.61
CA TRP A 91 8.14 -7.97 -1.36
C TRP A 91 6.88 -8.22 -0.52
N SER A 92 7.00 -8.28 0.80
CA SER A 92 5.86 -8.51 1.70
C SER A 92 5.88 -7.56 2.89
N PHE A 93 4.73 -7.01 3.26
CA PHE A 93 4.59 -6.29 4.53
C PHE A 93 4.94 -7.16 5.73
N TRP A 94 4.80 -8.49 5.61
CA TRP A 94 5.10 -9.43 6.69
C TRP A 94 6.57 -9.44 7.11
N ASP A 95 7.46 -9.07 6.26
CA ASP A 95 8.89 -9.05 6.51
C ASP A 95 9.35 -7.75 7.21
N HIS A 96 8.47 -6.71 7.25
CA HIS A 96 8.77 -5.36 7.73
C HIS A 96 7.83 -4.92 8.86
N MET A 97 7.70 -5.76 9.90
CA MET A 97 6.78 -5.52 11.02
C MET A 97 7.49 -5.22 12.33
N ILE A 98 6.85 -4.38 13.14
CA ILE A 98 7.22 -4.04 14.51
C ILE A 98 6.01 -4.19 15.43
N GLN A 99 6.25 -4.36 16.74
CA GLN A 99 5.22 -4.28 17.77
C GLN A 99 5.84 -3.94 19.13
N ASP A 100 5.04 -3.34 20.01
CA ASP A 100 5.42 -2.97 21.39
C ASP A 100 4.66 -3.78 22.46
N TYR A 101 3.98 -4.85 22.05
CA TYR A 101 3.10 -5.66 22.89
C TYR A 101 3.82 -6.79 23.66
N ASP A 102 4.60 -7.64 22.95
CA ASP A 102 5.27 -8.80 23.55
C ASP A 102 6.79 -8.68 23.44
N PRO A 103 7.51 -8.37 24.57
CA PRO A 103 8.95 -8.18 24.57
C PRO A 103 9.75 -9.48 24.33
N ASN A 104 9.10 -10.63 24.26
CA ASN A 104 9.77 -11.91 23.97
C ASN A 104 9.83 -12.23 22.47
N LYS A 105 9.24 -11.38 21.61
CA LYS A 105 9.24 -11.55 20.15
C LYS A 105 10.38 -10.79 19.48
N ALA A 106 10.88 -11.32 18.36
CA ALA A 106 12.04 -10.77 17.68
C ALA A 106 11.83 -9.36 17.13
N ASN A 107 10.60 -9.03 16.74
CA ASN A 107 10.20 -7.72 16.20
C ASN A 107 9.69 -6.74 17.28
N TYR A 108 9.99 -6.98 18.56
CA TYR A 108 9.65 -6.06 19.64
C TYR A 108 10.50 -4.80 19.59
N GLY A 109 9.84 -3.62 19.65
CA GLY A 109 10.52 -2.34 19.65
C GLY A 109 9.58 -1.17 19.94
N VAL A 110 10.12 0.03 19.92
CA VAL A 110 9.34 1.28 20.08
C VAL A 110 8.84 1.70 18.70
N VAL A 111 7.56 1.54 18.44
CA VAL A 111 6.95 1.79 17.11
C VAL A 111 7.29 3.19 16.58
N ALA A 112 7.21 4.22 17.42
CA ALA A 112 7.53 5.60 17.03
C ALA A 112 8.99 5.82 16.59
N GLU A 113 9.91 4.96 16.97
CA GLU A 113 11.32 5.05 16.57
C GLU A 113 11.61 4.37 15.23
N HIS A 114 10.64 3.59 14.71
CA HIS A 114 10.75 2.78 13.50
C HIS A 114 9.62 3.05 12.50
N PRO A 115 9.51 4.28 11.96
CA PRO A 115 8.46 4.62 10.97
C PRO A 115 8.60 3.85 9.65
N GLU A 116 9.77 3.23 9.41
CA GLU A 116 10.05 2.35 8.28
C GLU A 116 9.42 0.96 8.40
N LEU A 117 8.82 0.63 9.56
CA LEU A 117 8.17 -0.65 9.83
C LEU A 117 6.68 -0.48 10.08
N LEU A 118 5.91 -1.55 9.86
CA LEU A 118 4.47 -1.57 10.08
C LEU A 118 4.15 -2.12 11.48
N ASP A 119 3.36 -1.37 12.27
CA ASP A 119 2.84 -1.89 13.53
C ASP A 119 1.81 -3.01 13.27
N VAL A 120 2.16 -4.24 13.64
CA VAL A 120 1.31 -5.42 13.45
C VAL A 120 -0.01 -5.31 14.21
N ASN A 121 -0.06 -4.47 15.24
CA ASN A 121 -1.20 -4.31 16.13
C ASN A 121 -2.04 -3.05 15.88
N PHE A 122 -1.64 -2.15 14.98
CA PHE A 122 -2.41 -0.94 14.68
C PHE A 122 -3.83 -1.27 14.21
N ILE A 123 -3.99 -2.25 13.32
CA ILE A 123 -5.32 -2.71 12.89
C ILE A 123 -5.80 -3.83 13.82
N ASP A 124 -6.69 -3.49 14.72
CA ASP A 124 -7.22 -4.37 15.76
C ASP A 124 -8.20 -5.41 15.22
N SER A 125 -9.17 -4.94 14.45
CA SER A 125 -10.22 -5.78 13.89
C SER A 125 -10.51 -5.37 12.46
N VAL A 126 -10.45 -6.32 11.55
CA VAL A 126 -10.89 -6.12 10.19
C VAL A 126 -12.34 -6.53 10.10
N GLY A 127 -13.22 -5.55 10.04
CA GLY A 127 -14.66 -5.78 9.77
C GLY A 127 -14.87 -6.08 8.29
N GLY A 128 -15.90 -6.87 7.98
CA GLY A 128 -16.35 -7.05 6.60
C GLY A 128 -16.54 -8.51 6.17
N ALA A 129 -16.87 -8.69 4.89
CA ALA A 129 -17.19 -10.00 4.29
C ALA A 129 -16.05 -11.02 4.32
N SER A 130 -14.81 -10.58 4.45
CA SER A 130 -13.60 -11.40 4.54
C SER A 130 -13.42 -12.09 5.91
N GLY A 131 -14.26 -11.78 6.89
CA GLY A 131 -14.21 -12.41 8.21
C GLY A 131 -12.96 -12.06 9.02
N GLY A 132 -12.43 -10.85 8.86
CA GLY A 132 -11.29 -10.32 9.60
C GLY A 132 -9.93 -10.76 9.08
N ARG A 133 -9.84 -11.28 7.87
CA ARG A 133 -8.60 -11.81 7.28
C ARG A 133 -7.88 -10.82 6.37
N ASP A 134 -8.62 -9.94 5.72
CA ASP A 134 -8.11 -8.89 4.82
C ASP A 134 -7.53 -7.74 5.64
N TRP A 135 -6.27 -7.89 6.01
CA TRP A 135 -5.66 -7.07 7.05
C TRP A 135 -5.40 -5.64 6.60
N LEU A 136 -4.60 -5.42 5.56
CA LEU A 136 -4.22 -4.08 5.10
C LEU A 136 -5.17 -3.55 4.03
N HIS A 137 -5.70 -4.43 3.19
CA HIS A 137 -6.55 -4.11 2.05
C HIS A 137 -5.88 -3.12 1.10
N CYS A 138 -4.70 -3.50 0.58
CA CYS A 138 -4.03 -2.70 -0.43
C CYS A 138 -4.85 -2.71 -1.73
N ASN A 139 -5.07 -1.53 -2.32
CA ASN A 139 -6.06 -1.34 -3.37
C ASN A 139 -5.60 -0.47 -4.55
N GLY A 140 -4.35 -0.06 -4.56
CA GLY A 140 -3.72 0.67 -5.65
C GLY A 140 -2.21 0.44 -5.64
N ILE A 141 -1.61 0.35 -6.82
CA ILE A 141 -0.17 0.19 -7.03
C ILE A 141 0.25 1.02 -8.24
N ASP A 142 1.36 1.72 -8.14
CA ASP A 142 1.98 2.44 -9.24
C ASP A 142 3.49 2.36 -9.17
N TYR A 143 4.16 2.51 -10.30
CA TYR A 143 5.60 2.34 -10.43
C TYR A 143 6.29 3.57 -11.02
N ASN A 144 7.28 4.08 -10.31
CA ASN A 144 8.14 5.16 -10.78
C ASN A 144 9.44 4.59 -11.37
N ALA A 145 9.52 4.53 -12.70
CA ALA A 145 10.68 3.99 -13.41
C ALA A 145 11.97 4.82 -13.25
N HIS A 146 11.88 6.13 -12.90
CA HIS A 146 13.05 6.96 -12.68
C HIS A 146 13.70 6.71 -11.32
N LEU A 147 12.87 6.48 -10.30
CA LEU A 147 13.31 6.21 -8.93
C LEU A 147 13.51 4.71 -8.67
N ASP A 148 12.95 3.86 -9.53
CA ASP A 148 12.80 2.42 -9.33
C ASP A 148 12.10 2.10 -8.00
N GLN A 149 10.94 2.76 -7.79
CA GLN A 149 10.16 2.68 -6.56
C GLN A 149 8.68 2.36 -6.86
N ILE A 150 8.04 1.69 -5.92
CA ILE A 150 6.62 1.33 -5.98
C ILE A 150 5.86 2.15 -4.94
N ALA A 151 4.73 2.78 -5.34
CA ALA A 151 3.74 3.35 -4.45
C ALA A 151 2.59 2.36 -4.25
N ILE A 152 2.11 2.24 -3.01
CA ILE A 152 1.05 1.30 -2.62
C ILE A 152 0.02 2.07 -1.78
N SER A 153 -1.27 1.95 -2.11
CA SER A 153 -2.37 2.45 -1.28
C SER A 153 -2.97 1.33 -0.47
N CYS A 154 -3.02 1.46 0.87
CA CYS A 154 -3.61 0.48 1.78
C CYS A 154 -4.76 1.11 2.58
N LYS A 155 -5.98 0.68 2.27
CA LYS A 155 -7.21 1.28 2.79
C LYS A 155 -7.35 1.19 4.31
N ASN A 156 -7.02 0.04 4.90
CA ASN A 156 -7.31 -0.19 6.31
C ASN A 156 -6.34 0.52 7.27
N THR A 157 -5.16 0.90 6.79
CA THR A 157 -4.24 1.77 7.53
C THR A 157 -4.54 3.26 7.29
N ASN A 158 -5.32 3.59 6.25
CA ASN A 158 -5.51 4.94 5.76
C ASN A 158 -4.20 5.61 5.33
N GLU A 159 -3.31 4.84 4.70
CA GLU A 159 -1.99 5.29 4.28
C GLU A 159 -1.65 4.87 2.85
N ILE A 160 -0.75 5.63 2.26
CA ILE A 160 0.06 5.19 1.12
C ILE A 160 1.48 4.90 1.60
N TYR A 161 2.16 4.01 0.89
CA TYR A 161 3.55 3.61 1.17
C TYR A 161 4.38 3.68 -0.10
N ILE A 162 5.68 3.99 0.06
CA ILE A 162 6.67 3.86 -1.02
C ILE A 162 7.75 2.88 -0.56
N ILE A 163 8.10 1.93 -1.45
CA ILE A 163 9.14 0.92 -1.23
C ILE A 163 10.15 0.92 -2.37
N ASP A 164 11.34 0.39 -2.10
CA ASP A 164 12.43 0.26 -3.08
C ASP A 164 12.27 -1.01 -3.92
N HIS A 165 12.03 -0.84 -5.23
CA HIS A 165 11.94 -1.96 -6.17
C HIS A 165 13.31 -2.39 -6.73
N SER A 166 14.36 -1.55 -6.59
CA SER A 166 15.70 -1.84 -7.10
C SER A 166 16.43 -2.97 -6.34
N THR A 167 15.78 -3.55 -5.35
CA THR A 167 16.28 -4.66 -4.52
C THR A 167 16.23 -6.00 -5.25
N THR A 168 17.08 -6.94 -4.85
CA THR A 168 16.79 -8.37 -5.06
C THR A 168 15.67 -8.83 -4.13
N THR A 169 15.06 -9.98 -4.38
CA THR A 169 14.04 -10.55 -3.47
C THR A 169 14.57 -10.74 -2.04
N GLU A 170 15.84 -11.13 -1.88
CA GLU A 170 16.48 -11.30 -0.58
C GLU A 170 16.69 -9.96 0.14
N GLU A 171 17.09 -8.91 -0.59
CA GLU A 171 17.19 -7.56 -0.05
C GLU A 171 15.80 -6.98 0.28
N ALA A 172 14.81 -7.27 -0.55
CA ALA A 172 13.42 -6.87 -0.34
C ALA A 172 12.77 -7.49 0.91
N ALA A 173 13.26 -8.63 1.37
CA ALA A 173 12.85 -9.25 2.64
C ALA A 173 13.69 -8.79 3.85
N GLY A 174 14.67 -7.92 3.64
CA GLY A 174 15.60 -7.43 4.66
C GLY A 174 15.58 -5.92 4.83
N HIS A 175 16.49 -5.43 5.65
CA HIS A 175 16.59 -4.02 6.03
C HIS A 175 17.76 -3.28 5.38
N THR A 176 18.43 -3.88 4.40
CA THR A 176 19.60 -3.31 3.70
C THR A 176 19.64 -3.75 2.25
N GLY A 177 20.15 -2.90 1.37
CA GLY A 177 20.25 -3.16 -0.07
C GLY A 177 19.40 -2.20 -0.90
N GLY A 178 19.36 -2.42 -2.20
CA GLY A 178 18.71 -1.54 -3.14
C GLY A 178 19.37 -0.17 -3.28
N ASN A 179 18.81 0.72 -4.10
CA ASN A 179 19.29 2.07 -4.32
C ASN A 179 19.14 2.97 -3.08
N SER A 180 18.17 2.69 -2.22
CA SER A 180 17.95 3.38 -0.96
C SER A 180 18.95 2.98 0.13
N GLY A 181 19.56 1.78 0.01
CA GLY A 181 20.37 1.15 1.05
C GLY A 181 19.56 0.59 2.23
N LYS A 182 18.21 0.60 2.13
CA LYS A 182 17.28 0.23 3.20
C LYS A 182 16.58 -1.11 2.97
N GLY A 183 16.94 -1.84 1.90
CA GLY A 183 16.29 -3.08 1.54
C GLY A 183 14.81 -2.86 1.24
N GLY A 184 13.94 -3.70 1.80
CA GLY A 184 12.49 -3.59 1.64
C GLY A 184 11.77 -2.74 2.69
N ASP A 185 12.48 -2.04 3.57
CA ASP A 185 11.85 -1.13 4.54
C ASP A 185 11.03 -0.04 3.82
N ILE A 186 9.95 0.39 4.47
CA ILE A 186 9.11 1.48 3.99
C ILE A 186 9.95 2.75 3.90
N LEU A 187 10.11 3.30 2.69
CA LEU A 187 10.89 4.52 2.45
C LEU A 187 10.12 5.77 2.83
N TYR A 188 8.81 5.74 2.61
CA TYR A 188 7.89 6.84 2.85
C TYR A 188 6.50 6.32 3.13
N ARG A 189 5.78 7.01 3.99
CA ARG A 189 4.36 6.76 4.26
C ARG A 189 3.64 8.06 4.52
N TYR A 190 2.35 8.11 4.15
CA TYR A 190 1.55 9.32 4.31
C TYR A 190 0.07 8.98 4.47
N GLY A 191 -0.63 9.72 5.33
CA GLY A 191 -2.08 9.68 5.47
C GLY A 191 -2.57 9.52 6.89
N ASN A 192 -1.92 8.69 7.71
CA ASN A 192 -2.35 8.44 9.09
C ASN A 192 -1.15 8.21 10.02
N PRO A 193 -0.58 9.27 10.59
CA PRO A 193 0.60 9.16 11.44
C PRO A 193 0.35 8.45 12.78
N GLU A 194 -0.90 8.27 13.20
CA GLU A 194 -1.23 7.47 14.38
C GLU A 194 -0.79 6.00 14.20
N SER A 195 -0.78 5.48 12.97
CA SER A 195 -0.43 4.10 12.64
C SER A 195 1.01 3.71 12.99
N TYR A 196 1.90 4.70 13.14
CA TYR A 196 3.28 4.52 13.58
C TYR A 196 3.64 5.42 14.78
N GLN A 197 2.62 5.80 15.56
CA GLN A 197 2.73 6.50 16.84
C GLN A 197 3.48 7.87 16.76
N ARG A 198 3.42 8.55 15.60
CA ARG A 198 3.95 9.91 15.41
C ARG A 198 2.87 10.95 15.16
N GLY A 199 1.65 10.69 15.61
CA GLY A 199 0.49 11.55 15.51
C GLY A 199 -0.69 10.95 16.26
N THR A 200 -1.84 11.59 16.09
CA THR A 200 -3.12 11.21 16.64
C THR A 200 -4.16 11.06 15.53
N SER A 201 -5.36 10.64 15.84
CA SER A 201 -6.48 10.61 14.89
C SER A 201 -6.82 11.98 14.28
N ASP A 202 -6.48 13.09 14.97
CA ASP A 202 -6.69 14.45 14.47
C ASP A 202 -5.70 14.83 13.33
N ASP A 203 -4.60 14.09 13.22
CA ASP A 203 -3.57 14.28 12.20
C ASP A 203 -3.81 13.43 10.94
N GLN A 204 -4.87 12.61 10.94
CA GLN A 204 -5.22 11.77 9.80
C GLN A 204 -5.73 12.60 8.62
N VAL A 205 -5.14 12.38 7.43
CA VAL A 205 -5.46 13.09 6.19
C VAL A 205 -6.23 12.20 5.21
N LEU A 206 -5.84 10.93 5.09
CA LEU A 206 -6.46 9.97 4.18
C LEU A 206 -7.52 9.12 4.90
N PHE A 207 -8.62 8.83 4.21
CA PHE A 207 -9.76 8.12 4.76
C PHE A 207 -10.27 7.09 3.75
N ALA A 208 -9.87 5.84 3.90
CA ALA A 208 -10.20 4.71 3.05
C ALA A 208 -9.89 4.98 1.55
N GLN A 209 -8.78 5.64 1.28
CA GLN A 209 -8.34 6.06 -0.04
C GLN A 209 -8.11 4.89 -1.01
N HIS A 210 -8.10 5.22 -2.30
CA HIS A 210 -7.80 4.33 -3.41
C HIS A 210 -6.87 5.03 -4.41
N ASP A 211 -6.28 4.25 -5.32
CA ASP A 211 -5.68 4.73 -6.56
C ASP A 211 -4.58 5.78 -6.33
N VAL A 212 -3.49 5.38 -5.64
CA VAL A 212 -2.28 6.20 -5.58
C VAL A 212 -1.54 6.13 -6.92
N GLN A 213 -1.19 7.30 -7.51
CA GLN A 213 -0.45 7.36 -8.76
C GLN A 213 0.62 8.46 -8.70
N TRP A 214 1.81 8.20 -9.24
CA TRP A 214 2.74 9.28 -9.57
C TRP A 214 2.24 10.08 -10.77
N ILE A 215 2.32 11.39 -10.67
CA ILE A 215 2.08 12.25 -11.82
C ILE A 215 3.28 12.14 -12.76
N SER A 216 3.02 11.69 -13.98
CA SER A 216 4.04 11.37 -14.98
C SER A 216 4.90 12.57 -15.37
N ALA A 217 6.12 12.30 -15.80
CA ALA A 217 7.04 13.31 -16.33
C ALA A 217 6.42 14.08 -17.51
N GLY A 218 6.60 15.41 -17.49
CA GLY A 218 6.04 16.33 -18.48
C GLY A 218 4.60 16.79 -18.20
N TYR A 219 3.97 16.29 -17.14
CA TYR A 219 2.64 16.74 -16.72
C TYR A 219 2.74 17.76 -15.57
N PRO A 220 1.77 18.67 -15.40
CA PRO A 220 1.73 19.55 -14.23
C PRO A 220 1.76 18.75 -12.93
N ASP A 221 2.57 19.22 -11.96
CA ASP A 221 2.85 18.55 -10.69
C ASP A 221 3.63 17.23 -10.83
N GLU A 222 4.41 17.07 -11.93
CA GLU A 222 5.30 15.94 -12.18
C GLU A 222 6.08 15.50 -10.93
N GLY A 223 6.11 14.18 -10.67
CA GLY A 223 6.80 13.58 -9.54
C GLY A 223 6.07 13.65 -8.20
N SER A 224 4.93 14.36 -8.14
CA SER A 224 4.01 14.30 -7.01
C SER A 224 3.13 13.04 -7.07
N LEU A 225 2.53 12.68 -5.95
CA LEU A 225 1.54 11.61 -5.85
C LEU A 225 0.14 12.18 -5.88
N MET A 226 -0.74 11.60 -6.68
CA MET A 226 -2.16 11.88 -6.74
C MET A 226 -2.92 10.70 -6.13
N ILE A 227 -3.93 11.00 -5.30
CA ILE A 227 -4.63 10.02 -4.48
C ILE A 227 -6.13 10.32 -4.56
N PHE A 228 -6.96 9.31 -4.81
CA PHE A 228 -8.40 9.44 -4.61
C PHE A 228 -8.72 9.15 -3.14
N ASN A 229 -9.03 10.19 -2.38
CA ASN A 229 -9.37 10.11 -0.96
C ASN A 229 -10.89 9.94 -0.80
N ASN A 230 -11.34 8.72 -0.57
CA ASN A 230 -12.77 8.39 -0.49
C ASN A 230 -13.51 9.15 0.62
N GLY A 231 -12.80 9.50 1.71
CA GLY A 231 -13.41 10.25 2.81
C GLY A 231 -14.32 9.40 3.70
N ASN A 232 -14.23 8.08 3.59
CA ASN A 232 -15.02 7.16 4.40
C ASN A 232 -14.41 7.06 5.82
N GLY A 233 -15.02 7.76 6.76
CA GLY A 233 -14.52 7.94 8.14
C GLY A 233 -14.33 9.39 8.53
N ARG A 234 -14.48 10.33 7.59
CA ARG A 234 -14.56 11.77 7.92
C ARG A 234 -15.85 12.08 8.68
N ASP A 235 -15.83 13.07 9.57
CA ASP A 235 -17.03 13.54 10.27
C ASP A 235 -18.13 14.01 9.31
N THR A 236 -17.72 14.68 8.22
CA THR A 236 -18.58 15.00 7.10
C THR A 236 -18.13 14.19 5.90
N LEU A 237 -19.00 13.34 5.37
CA LEU A 237 -18.67 12.43 4.29
C LEU A 237 -18.60 13.18 2.96
N TYR A 238 -17.42 13.25 2.37
CA TYR A 238 -17.16 13.71 1.00
C TYR A 238 -15.86 13.08 0.50
N SER A 239 -15.74 12.92 -0.81
CA SER A 239 -14.51 12.45 -1.45
C SER A 239 -13.71 13.61 -2.02
N SER A 240 -12.39 13.47 -2.05
CA SER A 240 -11.49 14.44 -2.67
C SER A 240 -10.45 13.74 -3.57
N VAL A 241 -9.88 14.50 -4.49
CA VAL A 241 -8.64 14.13 -5.17
C VAL A 241 -7.54 15.01 -4.58
N ASP A 242 -6.57 14.38 -3.98
CA ASP A 242 -5.51 15.07 -3.25
C ASP A 242 -4.16 14.84 -3.94
N ILE A 243 -3.33 15.88 -4.04
CA ILE A 243 -1.95 15.80 -4.54
C ILE A 243 -1.00 16.18 -3.43
N ILE A 244 0.01 15.35 -3.24
CA ILE A 244 1.12 15.61 -2.31
C ILE A 244 2.45 15.55 -3.05
N THR A 245 3.41 16.34 -2.59
CA THR A 245 4.80 16.29 -3.06
C THR A 245 5.67 15.76 -1.93
N PRO A 246 6.03 14.46 -1.94
CA PRO A 246 6.86 13.87 -0.89
C PRO A 246 8.22 14.55 -0.78
N PRO A 247 8.79 14.71 0.44
CA PRO A 247 10.08 15.37 0.67
C PRO A 247 11.26 14.45 0.29
N ILE A 248 11.42 14.19 -1.01
CA ILE A 248 12.45 13.28 -1.54
C ILE A 248 13.85 13.90 -1.50
N ASN A 249 14.83 13.08 -1.11
CA ASN A 249 16.26 13.43 -1.10
C ASN A 249 17.06 12.27 -1.71
N GLY A 250 17.38 12.38 -2.99
CA GLY A 250 17.96 11.27 -3.76
C GLY A 250 16.97 10.12 -3.94
N SER A 251 17.25 8.96 -3.35
CA SER A 251 16.40 7.76 -3.38
C SER A 251 15.65 7.51 -2.06
N VAL A 252 15.75 8.43 -1.10
CA VAL A 252 15.09 8.34 0.22
C VAL A 252 14.25 9.59 0.50
N TYR A 253 13.47 9.55 1.57
CA TYR A 253 12.57 10.64 1.95
C TYR A 253 13.00 11.19 3.29
N ASP A 254 13.02 12.53 3.40
CA ASP A 254 13.39 13.18 4.64
C ASP A 254 12.30 12.98 5.70
N ILE A 255 12.73 12.60 6.90
CA ILE A 255 11.87 12.46 8.07
C ILE A 255 12.60 12.98 9.31
N SER A 256 11.87 13.69 10.15
CA SER A 256 12.31 14.07 11.50
C SER A 256 12.46 12.82 12.40
N THR A 257 13.20 12.95 13.48
CA THR A 257 13.29 11.88 14.48
C THR A 257 12.04 11.72 15.34
N THR A 258 11.16 12.72 15.37
CA THR A 258 9.96 12.76 16.24
C THR A 258 8.66 13.08 15.49
N GLU A 259 8.75 13.84 14.41
CA GLU A 259 7.58 14.25 13.64
C GLU A 259 7.21 13.19 12.58
N PRO A 260 5.97 13.16 12.10
CA PRO A 260 5.57 12.31 11.01
C PRO A 260 6.26 12.69 9.68
N TYR A 261 6.11 11.86 8.67
CA TYR A 261 6.48 12.22 7.31
C TYR A 261 5.63 13.40 6.81
N GLY A 262 6.28 14.40 6.23
CA GLY A 262 5.61 15.48 5.49
C GLY A 262 5.13 15.03 4.09
N PRO A 263 4.48 15.94 3.34
CA PRO A 263 4.32 17.35 3.67
C PRO A 263 3.17 17.62 4.65
N ASP A 264 3.26 18.73 5.39
CA ASP A 264 2.19 19.16 6.30
C ASP A 264 0.92 19.61 5.55
N ASN A 265 1.06 20.00 4.30
CA ASN A 265 -0.02 20.50 3.48
C ASN A 265 -0.09 19.80 2.14
N LEU A 266 -1.30 19.58 1.65
CA LEU A 266 -1.53 19.10 0.29
C LEU A 266 -0.99 20.14 -0.72
N THR A 267 -0.36 19.66 -1.79
CA THR A 267 0.05 20.50 -2.92
C THR A 267 -1.18 21.04 -3.66
N TRP A 268 -2.19 20.20 -3.78
CA TRP A 268 -3.49 20.55 -4.36
C TRP A 268 -4.57 19.59 -3.84
N SER A 269 -5.80 20.08 -3.77
CA SER A 269 -6.96 19.25 -3.47
C SER A 269 -8.17 19.75 -4.23
N TRP A 270 -9.06 18.84 -4.60
CA TRP A 270 -10.34 19.14 -5.20
C TRP A 270 -11.45 18.25 -4.63
N ASP A 271 -12.58 18.86 -4.32
CA ASP A 271 -13.78 18.17 -3.87
C ASP A 271 -15.05 18.95 -4.31
N MET A 272 -16.21 18.37 -4.14
CA MET A 272 -17.52 19.00 -4.28
C MET A 272 -18.33 18.96 -2.98
N GLY A 273 -17.65 18.83 -1.86
CA GLY A 273 -18.29 18.64 -0.56
C GLY A 273 -19.20 17.41 -0.55
N THR A 274 -20.30 17.52 0.16
CA THR A 274 -21.27 16.41 0.31
C THR A 274 -22.02 16.04 -0.98
N ASP A 275 -21.88 16.83 -2.05
CA ASP A 275 -22.55 16.56 -3.32
C ASP A 275 -21.91 15.40 -4.08
N MET A 276 -20.64 15.04 -3.74
CA MET A 276 -19.93 13.93 -4.33
C MET A 276 -19.21 13.09 -3.26
N TYR A 277 -19.72 11.90 -3.04
CA TYR A 277 -19.15 10.93 -2.12
C TYR A 277 -19.16 9.53 -2.71
N SER A 278 -18.01 8.89 -2.70
CA SER A 278 -17.85 7.47 -3.01
C SER A 278 -17.15 6.78 -1.84
N SER A 279 -17.83 5.86 -1.18
CA SER A 279 -17.32 5.19 0.02
C SER A 279 -16.19 4.19 -0.26
N ALA A 280 -16.00 3.79 -1.51
CA ALA A 280 -15.04 2.76 -1.94
C ALA A 280 -14.76 2.88 -3.43
N ILE A 281 -13.77 2.14 -3.91
CA ILE A 281 -13.30 2.17 -5.32
C ILE A 281 -13.01 3.61 -5.76
N SER A 282 -13.14 3.95 -7.06
CA SER A 282 -12.84 5.26 -7.62
C SER A 282 -11.37 5.45 -7.98
N CYS A 283 -11.11 6.36 -8.90
CA CYS A 283 -9.76 6.68 -9.34
C CYS A 283 -9.65 8.11 -9.87
N SER A 284 -8.40 8.58 -10.02
CA SER A 284 -8.11 9.88 -10.63
C SER A 284 -6.83 9.80 -11.46
N THR A 285 -6.81 10.47 -12.60
CA THR A 285 -5.65 10.48 -13.50
C THR A 285 -5.35 11.88 -14.01
N ARG A 286 -4.10 12.32 -13.90
CA ARG A 286 -3.65 13.57 -14.51
C ARG A 286 -3.50 13.41 -16.02
N LEU A 287 -4.13 14.28 -16.78
CA LEU A 287 -4.05 14.28 -18.23
C LEU A 287 -2.95 15.22 -18.73
N ALA A 288 -2.41 14.96 -19.94
CA ALA A 288 -1.35 15.75 -20.54
C ALA A 288 -1.68 17.24 -20.72
N ASN A 289 -2.96 17.62 -20.81
CA ASN A 289 -3.43 19.00 -20.90
C ASN A 289 -3.54 19.70 -19.52
N GLY A 290 -3.17 19.03 -18.44
CA GLY A 290 -3.24 19.53 -17.08
C GLY A 290 -4.58 19.31 -16.37
N ASN A 291 -5.59 18.79 -17.07
CA ASN A 291 -6.85 18.43 -16.44
C ASN A 291 -6.69 17.13 -15.63
N THR A 292 -7.57 16.91 -14.67
CA THR A 292 -7.69 15.65 -13.94
C THR A 292 -8.99 14.95 -14.36
N LEU A 293 -8.86 13.71 -14.82
CA LEU A 293 -10.00 12.81 -15.02
C LEU A 293 -10.30 12.13 -13.70
N ILE A 294 -11.55 12.20 -13.25
CA ILE A 294 -11.98 11.60 -11.99
C ILE A 294 -13.13 10.62 -12.28
N THR A 295 -13.00 9.42 -11.74
CA THR A 295 -14.04 8.39 -11.84
C THR A 295 -14.55 8.06 -10.44
N PHE A 296 -15.83 8.27 -10.22
CA PHE A 296 -16.52 7.86 -8.98
C PHE A 296 -17.10 6.47 -9.15
N GLY A 297 -16.83 5.57 -8.18
CA GLY A 297 -17.30 4.19 -8.14
C GLY A 297 -18.61 4.00 -7.38
#